data_5e11123a90e29a1175e5696568ddb4be
#
_entry.id   5e11123a90e29a1175e5696568ddb4be
#
_cell.length_a   1.000
_cell.length_b   1.000
_cell.length_c   1.000
_cell.angle_alpha   90.00
_cell.angle_beta   90.00
_cell.angle_gamma   90.00
#
_symmetry.space_group_name_H-M   'P 1'
#
loop_
_entity.id
_entity.type
_entity.pdbx_description
1 polymer ?
#
loop_
_entity_poly.entity_id
_entity_poly.type
_entity_poly.pdbx_seq_one_letter_code
_entity_poly.pdbx_strand_id
1 'polypeptide(L)'
;MIYFDNSATTPVCPEAANTALRYMTEQFYNPAAAYSPAVSVERDVNAARARLASYLNAEQSELIFTSGGTESNNIALSGTLAMRRDKCRIITSAVEHPSVFEPFAALKAQGYDVVVVGVDKTGCVRMDELSAALTESTGYVSIMHVNNEVGAVKDINSIYHLVREKSPSAVFHCDGVQAYIKMPAVQCDMYSFSGHKLNAPKGIGGLYVRRGTHFKGGQTGGGQENNLRSGTTNVPSIMALDVSAKLWTDNRTERLENMTRVKHRLYSNLSRIKDIKLNGPEINDSVPYILNISFLGVRGEVLLHSLMDKGLLVSTGSACAARNRGKNRILTAMGITGDRQDGAIRFSFGAGNTEEEADTAAQMIEDSLSLLRRFRRR
;
A
#
# COMPACT_ATOMS: atom_id res chain seq x y z
N MET A 1 -21.12 7.29 -12.48
CA MET A 1 -19.80 6.59 -12.57
C MET A 1 -19.49 6.03 -11.21
N ILE A 2 -19.24 4.73 -11.12
CA ILE A 2 -18.91 4.01 -9.88
C ILE A 2 -17.39 3.76 -9.86
N TYR A 3 -16.70 4.18 -8.80
CA TYR A 3 -15.25 4.04 -8.67
C TYR A 3 -14.90 3.02 -7.60
N PHE A 4 -14.57 1.81 -8.01
CA PHE A 4 -14.13 0.69 -7.16
C PHE A 4 -12.66 0.33 -7.39
N ASP A 5 -11.80 1.36 -7.56
CA ASP A 5 -10.33 1.19 -7.68
C ASP A 5 -9.53 2.07 -6.69
N ASN A 6 -10.05 2.23 -5.47
CA ASN A 6 -9.43 3.04 -4.41
C ASN A 6 -8.07 2.50 -3.93
N SER A 7 -7.75 1.24 -4.18
CA SER A 7 -6.40 0.69 -3.94
C SER A 7 -5.36 1.19 -4.95
N ALA A 8 -5.77 1.64 -6.15
CA ALA A 8 -4.85 2.28 -7.09
C ALA A 8 -4.57 3.73 -6.69
N THR A 9 -5.60 4.50 -6.40
CA THR A 9 -5.52 5.87 -5.85
C THR A 9 -6.88 6.28 -5.32
N THR A 10 -6.93 7.24 -4.40
CA THR A 10 -8.18 7.85 -3.94
C THR A 10 -8.32 9.30 -4.43
N PRO A 11 -9.52 9.84 -4.58
CA PRO A 11 -9.71 11.27 -4.77
C PRO A 11 -9.22 12.04 -3.54
N VAL A 12 -8.69 13.23 -3.74
CA VAL A 12 -8.32 14.13 -2.64
C VAL A 12 -9.60 14.66 -2.00
N CYS A 13 -9.70 14.61 -0.66
CA CYS A 13 -10.86 15.20 0.01
C CYS A 13 -10.84 16.72 -0.08
N PRO A 14 -12.01 17.38 -0.10
CA PRO A 14 -12.11 18.84 -0.27
C PRO A 14 -11.30 19.61 0.77
N GLU A 15 -11.30 19.19 2.01
CA GLU A 15 -10.58 19.83 3.11
C GLU A 15 -9.06 19.79 2.90
N ALA A 16 -8.54 18.65 2.44
CA ALA A 16 -7.13 18.51 2.11
C ALA A 16 -6.75 19.35 0.87
N ALA A 17 -7.62 19.40 -0.16
CA ALA A 17 -7.39 20.22 -1.34
C ALA A 17 -7.36 21.71 -1.01
N ASN A 18 -8.33 22.20 -0.23
CA ASN A 18 -8.40 23.59 0.24
C ASN A 18 -7.21 23.96 1.11
N THR A 19 -6.76 23.04 1.98
CA THR A 19 -5.56 23.23 2.80
C THR A 19 -4.31 23.34 1.92
N ALA A 20 -4.15 22.45 0.93
CA ALA A 20 -3.03 22.56 0.00
C ALA A 20 -3.03 23.91 -0.73
N LEU A 21 -4.20 24.35 -1.24
CA LEU A 21 -4.34 25.62 -1.94
C LEU A 21 -3.88 26.80 -1.06
N ARG A 22 -4.32 26.82 0.21
CA ARG A 22 -3.91 27.86 1.17
C ARG A 22 -2.39 27.92 1.35
N TYR A 23 -1.70 26.80 1.47
CA TYR A 23 -0.25 26.74 1.59
C TYR A 23 0.50 26.92 0.25
N MET A 24 -0.20 26.90 -0.88
CA MET A 24 0.36 27.28 -2.18
C MET A 24 0.27 28.78 -2.46
N THR A 25 -0.75 29.48 -1.93
CA THR A 25 -1.11 30.84 -2.34
C THR A 25 -0.92 31.88 -1.22
N GLU A 26 -1.28 31.53 0.01
CA GLU A 26 -1.29 32.48 1.15
C GLU A 26 -0.11 32.24 2.10
N GLN A 27 0.18 30.99 2.47
CA GLN A 27 1.24 30.59 3.39
C GLN A 27 2.37 29.84 2.67
N PHE A 28 2.76 30.34 1.50
CA PHE A 28 3.73 29.71 0.59
C PHE A 28 5.20 29.79 1.04
N TYR A 29 5.47 30.29 2.22
CA TYR A 29 6.79 30.55 2.71
C TYR A 29 7.61 29.27 2.90
N ASN A 30 8.92 29.36 2.53
CA ASN A 30 9.84 28.25 2.77
C ASN A 30 10.15 28.16 4.28
N PRO A 31 9.86 27.03 4.96
CA PRO A 31 10.08 26.88 6.40
C PRO A 31 11.55 26.97 6.82
N ALA A 32 12.50 26.87 5.89
CA ALA A 32 13.93 27.06 6.17
C ALA A 32 14.36 28.53 6.28
N ALA A 33 13.47 29.49 6.01
CA ALA A 33 13.82 30.93 6.06
C ALA A 33 13.64 31.50 7.48
N ALA A 34 14.37 32.55 7.81
CA ALA A 34 14.45 33.10 9.17
C ALA A 34 13.37 34.17 9.50
N TYR A 35 12.52 34.56 8.56
CA TYR A 35 11.49 35.58 8.80
C TYR A 35 10.19 34.96 9.39
N SER A 36 9.45 35.78 10.16
CA SER A 36 8.33 35.36 10.97
C SER A 36 7.27 34.49 10.25
N PRO A 37 6.83 34.80 9.00
CA PRO A 37 5.88 33.92 8.31
C PRO A 37 6.43 32.52 8.03
N ALA A 38 7.73 32.37 7.72
CA ALA A 38 8.36 31.07 7.50
C ALA A 38 8.45 30.25 8.79
N VAL A 39 8.78 30.89 9.92
CA VAL A 39 8.79 30.26 11.25
C VAL A 39 7.39 29.75 11.62
N SER A 40 6.32 30.47 11.25
CA SER A 40 4.94 29.97 11.44
C SER A 40 4.68 28.69 10.64
N VAL A 41 5.07 28.69 9.37
CA VAL A 41 4.92 27.50 8.50
C VAL A 41 5.76 26.32 9.01
N GLU A 42 6.97 26.58 9.53
CA GLU A 42 7.80 25.54 10.16
C GLU A 42 7.08 24.88 11.36
N ARG A 43 6.45 25.71 12.22
CA ARG A 43 5.66 25.20 13.36
C ARG A 43 4.48 24.33 12.89
N ASP A 44 3.78 24.77 11.84
CA ASP A 44 2.67 24.00 11.26
C ASP A 44 3.15 22.64 10.74
N VAL A 45 4.26 22.62 9.99
CA VAL A 45 4.89 21.38 9.49
C VAL A 45 5.31 20.45 10.64
N ASN A 46 5.93 21.00 11.70
CA ASN A 46 6.36 20.21 12.85
C ASN A 46 5.15 19.65 13.62
N ALA A 47 4.08 20.41 13.77
CA ALA A 47 2.85 19.94 14.39
C ALA A 47 2.18 18.83 13.55
N ALA A 48 2.14 18.97 12.22
CA ALA A 48 1.66 17.94 11.31
C ALA A 48 2.51 16.65 11.41
N ARG A 49 3.84 16.79 11.44
CA ARG A 49 4.77 15.66 11.61
C ARG A 49 4.51 14.91 12.91
N ALA A 50 4.34 15.64 14.01
CA ALA A 50 4.06 15.03 15.31
C ALA A 50 2.73 14.22 15.31
N ARG A 51 1.66 14.78 14.72
CA ARG A 51 0.38 14.07 14.58
C ARG A 51 0.50 12.83 13.70
N LEU A 52 1.14 12.96 12.53
CA LEU A 52 1.33 11.82 11.62
C LEU A 52 2.20 10.72 12.25
N ALA A 53 3.25 11.07 13.00
CA ALA A 53 4.07 10.10 13.73
C ALA A 53 3.26 9.39 14.85
N SER A 54 2.39 10.12 15.56
CA SER A 54 1.59 9.55 16.67
C SER A 54 0.68 8.41 16.25
N TYR A 55 0.22 8.35 14.99
CA TYR A 55 -0.56 7.23 14.46
C TYR A 55 0.25 5.91 14.34
N LEU A 56 1.57 5.99 14.45
CA LEU A 56 2.48 4.84 14.53
C LEU A 56 3.05 4.64 15.94
N ASN A 57 2.55 5.36 16.94
CA ASN A 57 3.10 5.43 18.30
C ASN A 57 4.58 5.89 18.31
N ALA A 58 4.92 6.80 17.40
CA ALA A 58 6.28 7.28 17.15
C ALA A 58 6.44 8.76 17.53
N GLU A 59 7.69 9.16 17.80
CA GLU A 59 8.09 10.55 17.97
C GLU A 59 8.20 11.27 16.63
N GLN A 60 7.99 12.59 16.61
CA GLN A 60 8.13 13.39 15.38
C GLN A 60 9.50 13.25 14.70
N SER A 61 10.57 13.05 15.49
CA SER A 61 11.94 12.88 14.98
C SER A 61 12.16 11.57 14.23
N GLU A 62 11.24 10.62 14.36
CA GLU A 62 11.27 9.31 13.71
C GLU A 62 10.51 9.28 12.38
N LEU A 63 9.88 10.40 11.98
CA LEU A 63 9.13 10.49 10.72
C LEU A 63 9.85 11.37 9.71
N ILE A 64 10.08 10.84 8.51
CA ILE A 64 10.69 11.50 7.36
C ILE A 64 9.62 11.65 6.27
N PHE A 65 9.40 12.84 5.75
CA PHE A 65 8.52 13.04 4.61
C PHE A 65 9.20 12.64 3.30
N THR A 66 8.47 11.96 2.45
CA THR A 66 8.89 11.47 1.14
C THR A 66 7.85 11.83 0.08
N SER A 67 8.12 11.53 -1.18
CA SER A 67 7.12 11.71 -2.25
C SER A 67 6.05 10.62 -2.29
N GLY A 68 6.16 9.57 -1.48
CA GLY A 68 5.20 8.46 -1.41
C GLY A 68 5.84 7.13 -1.07
N GLY A 69 5.04 6.07 -1.07
CA GLY A 69 5.46 4.72 -0.68
C GLY A 69 6.65 4.18 -1.47
N THR A 70 6.72 4.46 -2.77
CA THR A 70 7.84 3.99 -3.61
C THR A 70 9.17 4.60 -3.18
N GLU A 71 9.23 5.91 -2.93
CA GLU A 71 10.44 6.55 -2.40
C GLU A 71 10.77 6.01 -1.01
N SER A 72 9.77 5.89 -0.13
CA SER A 72 9.95 5.37 1.23
C SER A 72 10.55 3.96 1.23
N ASN A 73 9.98 3.03 0.43
CA ASN A 73 10.46 1.66 0.33
C ASN A 73 11.91 1.57 -0.20
N ASN A 74 12.23 2.38 -1.22
CA ASN A 74 13.58 2.42 -1.80
C ASN A 74 14.60 3.02 -0.82
N ILE A 75 14.26 4.13 -0.15
CA ILE A 75 15.15 4.75 0.84
C ILE A 75 15.36 3.82 2.02
N ALA A 76 14.32 3.15 2.53
CA ALA A 76 14.43 2.21 3.64
C ALA A 76 15.44 1.09 3.35
N LEU A 77 15.35 0.48 2.16
CA LEU A 77 16.27 -0.56 1.73
C LEU A 77 17.68 -0.02 1.49
N SER A 78 17.83 0.98 0.62
CA SER A 78 19.14 1.51 0.22
C SER A 78 19.88 2.16 1.39
N GLY A 79 19.16 2.92 2.24
CA GLY A 79 19.73 3.59 3.40
C GLY A 79 20.20 2.62 4.48
N THR A 80 19.51 1.49 4.66
CA THR A 80 19.95 0.43 5.56
C THR A 80 21.19 -0.28 5.01
N LEU A 81 21.19 -0.64 3.74
CA LEU A 81 22.33 -1.34 3.12
C LEU A 81 23.59 -0.47 3.05
N ALA A 82 23.43 0.86 2.90
CA ALA A 82 24.55 1.80 2.90
C ALA A 82 25.30 1.87 4.24
N MET A 83 24.72 1.39 5.34
CA MET A 83 25.35 1.29 6.66
C MET A 83 26.10 -0.03 6.89
N ARG A 84 26.03 -0.96 5.94
CA ARG A 84 26.69 -2.26 6.06
C ARG A 84 27.98 -2.30 5.23
N ARG A 85 29.01 -2.92 5.79
CA ARG A 85 30.30 -3.08 5.10
C ARG A 85 30.25 -4.20 4.07
N ASP A 86 29.52 -5.28 4.38
CA ASP A 86 29.44 -6.49 3.59
C ASP A 86 28.02 -6.72 3.06
N LYS A 87 27.92 -7.45 1.95
CA LYS A 87 26.65 -7.92 1.43
C LYS A 87 26.03 -8.93 2.41
N CYS A 88 24.89 -8.56 2.95
CA CYS A 88 24.14 -9.40 3.88
C CYS A 88 23.01 -10.15 3.15
N ARG A 89 22.41 -11.13 3.83
CA ARG A 89 21.13 -11.69 3.39
C ARG A 89 20.04 -10.66 3.56
N ILE A 90 19.17 -10.55 2.54
CA ILE A 90 17.97 -9.72 2.56
C ILE A 90 16.75 -10.57 2.21
N ILE A 91 15.65 -10.37 2.93
CA ILE A 91 14.45 -11.23 2.84
C ILE A 91 13.23 -10.37 2.50
N THR A 92 12.39 -10.85 1.60
CA THR A 92 11.10 -10.26 1.28
C THR A 92 10.07 -11.34 0.95
N SER A 93 8.79 -10.96 0.80
CA SER A 93 7.75 -11.92 0.42
C SER A 93 7.47 -11.93 -1.10
N ALA A 94 6.91 -13.04 -1.57
CA ALA A 94 6.53 -13.19 -2.97
C ALA A 94 5.39 -12.27 -3.40
N VAL A 95 4.69 -11.61 -2.49
CA VAL A 95 3.48 -10.80 -2.75
C VAL A 95 3.67 -9.30 -2.51
N GLU A 96 4.91 -8.84 -2.38
CA GLU A 96 5.22 -7.43 -2.17
C GLU A 96 4.83 -6.55 -3.37
N HIS A 97 4.63 -5.26 -3.11
CA HIS A 97 4.46 -4.27 -4.17
C HIS A 97 5.73 -4.18 -5.05
N PRO A 98 5.63 -3.84 -6.36
CA PRO A 98 6.81 -3.69 -7.22
C PRO A 98 7.90 -2.75 -6.66
N SER A 99 7.53 -1.70 -5.89
CA SER A 99 8.50 -0.79 -5.25
C SER A 99 9.39 -1.45 -4.17
N VAL A 100 9.03 -2.64 -3.71
CA VAL A 100 9.87 -3.50 -2.86
C VAL A 100 10.48 -4.63 -3.68
N PHE A 101 9.67 -5.34 -4.47
CA PHE A 101 10.12 -6.52 -5.19
C PHE A 101 11.21 -6.24 -6.22
N GLU A 102 11.06 -5.18 -7.04
CA GLU A 102 12.03 -4.84 -8.08
C GLU A 102 13.40 -4.42 -7.53
N PRO A 103 13.51 -3.57 -6.48
CA PRO A 103 14.79 -3.31 -5.84
C PRO A 103 15.49 -4.57 -5.29
N PHE A 104 14.74 -5.53 -4.73
CA PHE A 104 15.33 -6.81 -4.28
C PHE A 104 15.83 -7.63 -5.47
N ALA A 105 15.09 -7.68 -6.58
CA ALA A 105 15.54 -8.36 -7.80
C ALA A 105 16.82 -7.71 -8.37
N ALA A 106 16.92 -6.39 -8.36
CA ALA A 106 18.11 -5.65 -8.80
C ALA A 106 19.31 -5.95 -7.88
N LEU A 107 19.12 -6.03 -6.56
CA LEU A 107 20.19 -6.39 -5.62
C LEU A 107 20.64 -7.85 -5.79
N LYS A 108 19.73 -8.78 -6.10
CA LYS A 108 20.08 -10.16 -6.44
C LYS A 108 21.02 -10.22 -7.64
N ALA A 109 20.75 -9.42 -8.69
CA ALA A 109 21.63 -9.31 -9.85
C ALA A 109 23.01 -8.72 -9.52
N GLN A 110 23.10 -7.92 -8.43
CA GLN A 110 24.36 -7.39 -7.90
C GLN A 110 25.08 -8.33 -6.94
N GLY A 111 24.56 -9.56 -6.73
CA GLY A 111 25.19 -10.60 -5.90
C GLY A 111 24.87 -10.51 -4.41
N TYR A 112 23.78 -9.87 -3.99
CA TYR A 112 23.23 -10.02 -2.65
C TYR A 112 22.55 -11.38 -2.48
N ASP A 113 22.61 -11.94 -1.26
CA ASP A 113 21.84 -13.13 -0.90
C ASP A 113 20.37 -12.75 -0.64
N VAL A 114 19.56 -12.83 -1.71
CA VAL A 114 18.15 -12.45 -1.70
C VAL A 114 17.28 -13.69 -1.56
N VAL A 115 16.51 -13.74 -0.48
CA VAL A 115 15.51 -14.78 -0.21
C VAL A 115 14.11 -14.18 -0.39
N VAL A 116 13.29 -14.82 -1.20
CA VAL A 116 11.88 -14.49 -1.38
C VAL A 116 11.05 -15.60 -0.74
N VAL A 117 10.42 -15.30 0.39
CA VAL A 117 9.59 -16.28 1.11
C VAL A 117 8.23 -16.42 0.46
N GLY A 118 7.71 -17.64 0.43
CA GLY A 118 6.42 -17.97 -0.13
C GLY A 118 5.26 -17.49 0.73
N VAL A 119 4.07 -17.63 0.15
CA VAL A 119 2.79 -17.36 0.83
C VAL A 119 1.86 -18.56 0.71
N ASP A 120 0.88 -18.63 1.58
CA ASP A 120 -0.20 -19.60 1.48
C ASP A 120 -1.28 -19.16 0.47
N LYS A 121 -2.35 -19.94 0.34
CA LYS A 121 -3.48 -19.68 -0.56
C LYS A 121 -4.26 -18.40 -0.21
N THR A 122 -4.10 -17.86 1.00
CA THR A 122 -4.73 -16.62 1.46
C THR A 122 -3.86 -15.39 1.15
N GLY A 123 -2.59 -15.59 0.78
CA GLY A 123 -1.60 -14.53 0.56
C GLY A 123 -0.87 -14.13 1.84
N CYS A 124 -0.98 -14.91 2.93
CA CYS A 124 -0.21 -14.74 4.15
C CYS A 124 1.17 -15.40 4.03
N VAL A 125 2.20 -14.79 4.64
CA VAL A 125 3.57 -15.30 4.62
C VAL A 125 3.65 -16.65 5.32
N ARG A 126 4.35 -17.61 4.73
CA ARG A 126 4.66 -18.88 5.35
C ARG A 126 5.73 -18.69 6.43
N MET A 127 5.30 -18.77 7.68
CA MET A 127 6.15 -18.51 8.84
C MET A 127 7.27 -19.53 9.00
N ASP A 128 7.06 -20.77 8.58
CA ASP A 128 8.07 -21.81 8.53
C ASP A 128 9.20 -21.50 7.54
N GLU A 129 8.84 -21.05 6.31
CA GLU A 129 9.82 -20.61 5.31
C GLU A 129 10.57 -19.36 5.78
N LEU A 130 9.88 -18.37 6.36
CA LEU A 130 10.52 -17.19 6.92
C LEU A 130 11.49 -17.57 8.04
N SER A 131 11.06 -18.43 8.96
CA SER A 131 11.88 -18.91 10.06
C SER A 131 13.16 -19.63 9.58
N ALA A 132 13.06 -20.43 8.52
CA ALA A 132 14.21 -21.12 7.92
C ALA A 132 15.14 -20.17 7.15
N ALA A 133 14.59 -19.08 6.59
CA ALA A 133 15.36 -18.09 5.85
C ALA A 133 16.17 -17.14 6.74
N LEU A 134 15.70 -16.88 7.96
CA LEU A 134 16.36 -15.99 8.92
C LEU A 134 17.64 -16.61 9.47
N THR A 135 18.74 -15.84 9.43
CA THR A 135 20.07 -16.22 9.93
C THR A 135 20.75 -15.04 10.60
N GLU A 136 21.85 -15.26 11.29
CA GLU A 136 22.67 -14.19 11.87
C GLU A 136 23.20 -13.20 10.82
N SER A 137 23.40 -13.66 9.57
CA SER A 137 23.83 -12.82 8.44
C SER A 137 22.68 -12.03 7.79
N THR A 138 21.44 -12.22 8.22
CA THR A 138 20.30 -11.44 7.72
C THR A 138 20.43 -9.97 8.13
N GLY A 139 20.38 -9.07 7.16
CA GLY A 139 20.56 -7.65 7.40
C GLY A 139 19.30 -6.81 7.20
N TYR A 140 18.38 -7.29 6.40
CA TYR A 140 17.15 -6.56 6.10
C TYR A 140 16.01 -7.52 5.77
N VAL A 141 14.85 -7.24 6.33
CA VAL A 141 13.60 -7.98 6.05
C VAL A 141 12.53 -6.96 5.70
N SER A 142 11.80 -7.17 4.60
CA SER A 142 10.71 -6.28 4.18
C SER A 142 9.45 -7.09 3.88
N ILE A 143 8.39 -6.86 4.65
CA ILE A 143 7.09 -7.53 4.51
C ILE A 143 5.97 -6.47 4.55
N MET A 144 5.08 -6.50 3.57
CA MET A 144 3.94 -5.59 3.54
C MET A 144 2.88 -5.94 4.60
N HIS A 145 2.22 -4.93 5.16
CA HIS A 145 1.18 -5.12 6.18
C HIS A 145 -0.12 -5.66 5.56
N VAL A 146 -0.60 -4.99 4.51
CA VAL A 146 -1.84 -5.36 3.80
C VAL A 146 -1.55 -5.51 2.31
N ASN A 147 -1.94 -6.65 1.75
CA ASN A 147 -1.77 -6.87 0.31
C ASN A 147 -2.79 -6.05 -0.49
N ASN A 148 -2.29 -5.30 -1.46
CA ASN A 148 -3.07 -4.36 -2.28
C ASN A 148 -3.95 -5.01 -3.34
N GLU A 149 -3.84 -6.34 -3.55
CA GLU A 149 -4.63 -7.05 -4.56
C GLU A 149 -5.72 -7.94 -3.97
N VAL A 150 -5.42 -8.65 -2.88
CA VAL A 150 -6.35 -9.62 -2.29
C VAL A 150 -6.81 -9.23 -0.88
N GLY A 151 -6.27 -8.14 -0.32
CA GLY A 151 -6.69 -7.65 1.00
C GLY A 151 -6.21 -8.50 2.18
N ALA A 152 -5.26 -9.42 1.98
CA ALA A 152 -4.69 -10.23 3.05
C ALA A 152 -3.91 -9.36 4.05
N VAL A 153 -4.18 -9.55 5.34
CA VAL A 153 -3.48 -8.89 6.46
C VAL A 153 -2.39 -9.83 6.98
N LYS A 154 -1.17 -9.32 7.16
CA LYS A 154 -0.07 -10.07 7.77
C LYS A 154 0.01 -9.77 9.26
N ASP A 155 0.28 -10.77 10.06
CA ASP A 155 0.61 -10.58 11.48
C ASP A 155 2.05 -10.06 11.61
N ILE A 156 2.18 -8.74 11.43
CA ILE A 156 3.48 -8.04 11.45
C ILE A 156 4.15 -8.17 12.81
N ASN A 157 3.39 -8.20 13.91
CA ASN A 157 3.98 -8.32 15.24
C ASN A 157 4.64 -9.70 15.46
N SER A 158 3.98 -10.78 15.07
CA SER A 158 4.58 -12.12 15.11
C SER A 158 5.80 -12.25 14.20
N ILE A 159 5.75 -11.64 13.01
CA ILE A 159 6.89 -11.58 12.09
C ILE A 159 8.05 -10.79 12.74
N TYR A 160 7.77 -9.63 13.33
CA TYR A 160 8.76 -8.80 14.01
C TYR A 160 9.46 -9.59 15.14
N HIS A 161 8.70 -10.26 15.99
CA HIS A 161 9.26 -11.07 17.09
C HIS A 161 10.15 -12.19 16.56
N LEU A 162 9.74 -12.90 15.51
CA LEU A 162 10.55 -13.93 14.87
C LEU A 162 11.85 -13.38 14.29
N VAL A 163 11.80 -12.20 13.65
CA VAL A 163 13.00 -11.52 13.14
C VAL A 163 13.93 -11.12 14.28
N ARG A 164 13.40 -10.58 15.39
CA ARG A 164 14.21 -10.22 16.56
C ARG A 164 14.87 -11.43 17.23
N GLU A 165 14.18 -12.56 17.30
CA GLU A 165 14.69 -13.79 17.87
C GLU A 165 15.85 -14.38 17.04
N LYS A 166 15.67 -14.50 15.72
CA LYS A 166 16.60 -15.21 14.85
C LYS A 166 17.67 -14.35 14.19
N SER A 167 17.40 -13.08 14.04
CA SER A 167 18.26 -12.11 13.33
C SER A 167 18.20 -10.75 14.03
N PRO A 168 18.67 -10.62 15.27
CA PRO A 168 18.48 -9.42 16.10
C PRO A 168 19.09 -8.15 15.48
N SER A 169 20.11 -8.28 14.63
CA SER A 169 20.75 -7.17 13.92
C SER A 169 20.08 -6.79 12.60
N ALA A 170 19.10 -7.57 12.14
CA ALA A 170 18.36 -7.25 10.92
C ALA A 170 17.46 -6.04 11.12
N VAL A 171 17.37 -5.14 10.15
CA VAL A 171 16.34 -4.10 10.11
C VAL A 171 15.05 -4.70 9.54
N PHE A 172 13.95 -4.57 10.27
CA PHE A 172 12.64 -5.00 9.81
C PHE A 172 11.82 -3.80 9.30
N HIS A 173 11.56 -3.80 8.02
CA HIS A 173 10.74 -2.81 7.32
C HIS A 173 9.35 -3.37 7.02
N CYS A 174 8.33 -2.55 7.19
CA CYS A 174 6.96 -2.85 6.86
C CYS A 174 6.43 -1.88 5.78
N ASP A 175 6.05 -2.38 4.61
CA ASP A 175 5.27 -1.57 3.65
C ASP A 175 3.83 -1.46 4.15
N GLY A 176 3.49 -0.31 4.72
CA GLY A 176 2.19 0.01 5.27
C GLY A 176 1.28 0.85 4.38
N VAL A 177 1.61 1.00 3.11
CA VAL A 177 0.90 1.89 2.17
C VAL A 177 -0.62 1.64 2.13
N GLN A 178 -1.06 0.39 2.26
CA GLN A 178 -2.48 0.06 2.31
C GLN A 178 -3.05 0.04 3.74
N ALA A 179 -2.20 0.09 4.79
CA ALA A 179 -2.60 -0.13 6.17
C ALA A 179 -2.55 1.12 7.06
N TYR A 180 -1.66 2.07 6.79
CA TYR A 180 -1.45 3.27 7.61
C TYR A 180 -2.77 3.96 7.98
N ILE A 181 -3.01 4.19 9.27
CA ILE A 181 -4.24 4.72 9.88
C ILE A 181 -5.44 3.76 9.80
N LYS A 182 -5.61 3.02 8.70
CA LYS A 182 -6.73 2.08 8.50
C LYS A 182 -6.65 0.88 9.44
N MET A 183 -5.42 0.43 9.74
CA MET A 183 -5.13 -0.68 10.64
C MET A 183 -4.44 -0.18 11.91
N PRO A 184 -4.45 -0.96 13.01
CA PRO A 184 -3.64 -0.65 14.19
C PRO A 184 -2.16 -0.51 13.85
N ALA A 185 -1.45 0.32 14.63
CA ALA A 185 0.01 0.41 14.56
C ALA A 185 0.65 -0.94 14.92
N VAL A 186 1.78 -1.24 14.28
CA VAL A 186 2.51 -2.51 14.44
C VAL A 186 3.96 -2.26 14.83
N GLN A 187 4.61 -3.28 15.38
CA GLN A 187 6.02 -3.22 15.72
C GLN A 187 6.87 -3.43 14.46
N CYS A 188 7.77 -2.49 14.19
CA CYS A 188 8.76 -2.56 13.11
C CYS A 188 9.87 -1.55 13.38
N ASP A 189 10.98 -1.63 12.64
CA ASP A 189 12.04 -0.63 12.70
C ASP A 189 11.81 0.49 11.69
N MET A 190 11.15 0.17 10.58
CA MET A 190 10.77 1.14 9.55
C MET A 190 9.36 0.85 9.02
N TYR A 191 8.62 1.91 8.68
CA TYR A 191 7.26 1.79 8.14
C TYR A 191 7.03 2.81 7.04
N SER A 192 6.66 2.34 5.84
CA SER A 192 6.36 3.20 4.70
C SER A 192 4.87 3.45 4.53
N PHE A 193 4.48 4.69 4.18
CA PHE A 193 3.11 5.02 3.84
C PHE A 193 3.01 6.05 2.72
N SER A 194 1.80 6.22 2.16
CA SER A 194 1.52 7.13 1.04
C SER A 194 0.20 7.85 1.21
N GLY A 195 0.21 9.16 1.02
CA GLY A 195 -0.96 10.02 1.23
C GLY A 195 -2.13 9.72 0.28
N HIS A 196 -1.84 9.39 -0.98
CA HIS A 196 -2.89 9.17 -1.97
C HIS A 196 -3.74 7.91 -1.74
N LYS A 197 -3.45 7.11 -0.73
CA LYS A 197 -4.30 6.01 -0.26
C LYS A 197 -5.23 6.43 0.89
N LEU A 198 -5.11 7.69 1.34
CA LEU A 198 -5.83 8.27 2.47
C LEU A 198 -6.62 9.53 2.08
N ASN A 199 -6.96 9.71 0.82
CA ASN A 199 -7.62 10.91 0.30
C ASN A 199 -6.77 12.21 0.42
N ALA A 200 -5.43 12.08 0.46
CA ALA A 200 -4.47 13.17 0.36
C ALA A 200 -3.90 13.28 -1.07
N PRO A 201 -3.17 14.36 -1.40
CA PRO A 201 -2.54 14.51 -2.70
C PRO A 201 -1.56 13.38 -3.03
N LYS A 202 -1.37 13.14 -4.33
CA LYS A 202 -0.22 12.38 -4.83
C LYS A 202 1.06 13.18 -4.60
N GLY A 203 2.22 12.51 -4.54
CA GLY A 203 3.50 13.20 -4.35
C GLY A 203 3.84 13.50 -2.88
N ILE A 204 3.15 12.85 -1.94
CA ILE A 204 3.44 12.92 -0.50
C ILE A 204 3.27 11.55 0.15
N GLY A 205 4.17 11.21 1.06
CA GLY A 205 4.14 10.05 1.92
C GLY A 205 5.15 10.22 3.05
N GLY A 206 5.47 9.13 3.73
CA GLY A 206 6.46 9.17 4.80
C GLY A 206 7.10 7.81 5.05
N LEU A 207 8.26 7.89 5.67
CA LEU A 207 9.00 6.77 6.21
C LEU A 207 9.20 7.00 7.71
N TYR A 208 8.62 6.13 8.52
CA TYR A 208 8.99 6.01 9.92
C TYR A 208 10.31 5.24 10.04
N VAL A 209 11.22 5.75 10.85
CA VAL A 209 12.49 5.12 11.20
C VAL A 209 12.65 5.16 12.71
N ARG A 210 12.58 4.01 13.36
CA ARG A 210 12.74 3.88 14.81
C ARG A 210 14.08 4.46 15.25
N ARG A 211 14.08 5.21 16.34
CA ARG A 211 15.31 5.72 16.96
C ARG A 211 16.30 4.56 17.25
N GLY A 212 17.55 4.75 16.86
CA GLY A 212 18.59 3.73 16.99
C GLY A 212 18.70 2.76 15.81
N THR A 213 17.80 2.83 14.82
CA THR A 213 17.96 2.06 13.59
C THR A 213 19.16 2.59 12.80
N HIS A 214 20.09 1.73 12.42
CA HIS A 214 21.24 2.06 11.59
C HIS A 214 20.78 2.36 10.16
N PHE A 215 20.70 3.64 9.83
CA PHE A 215 20.12 4.11 8.59
C PHE A 215 20.87 5.36 8.08
N LYS A 216 21.17 5.40 6.79
CA LYS A 216 21.71 6.57 6.10
C LYS A 216 20.66 7.11 5.14
N GLY A 217 20.47 8.42 5.10
CA GLY A 217 19.53 9.04 4.18
C GLY A 217 19.79 8.70 2.72
N GLY A 218 18.74 8.68 1.93
CA GLY A 218 18.79 8.31 0.51
C GLY A 218 19.09 9.47 -0.44
N GLN A 219 18.98 10.73 0.01
CA GLN A 219 19.12 11.90 -0.85
C GLN A 219 19.94 13.01 -0.18
N THR A 220 21.08 13.33 -0.76
CA THR A 220 21.97 14.41 -0.30
C THR A 220 21.55 15.77 -0.85
N GLY A 221 21.82 16.88 -0.12
CA GLY A 221 21.49 18.24 -0.56
C GLY A 221 21.48 19.22 0.60
N GLY A 222 20.46 20.06 0.71
CA GLY A 222 20.36 21.18 1.64
C GLY A 222 20.00 20.84 3.09
N GLY A 223 20.06 19.58 3.50
CA GLY A 223 19.92 19.17 4.91
C GLY A 223 18.49 18.99 5.43
N GLN A 224 17.47 19.11 4.57
CA GLN A 224 16.08 18.89 4.99
C GLN A 224 15.88 17.44 5.49
N GLU A 225 14.80 17.23 6.26
CA GLU A 225 14.49 15.95 6.88
C GLU A 225 15.70 15.38 7.66
N ASN A 226 16.39 16.22 8.44
CA ASN A 226 17.57 15.85 9.23
C ASN A 226 18.72 15.24 8.39
N ASN A 227 18.97 15.73 7.19
CA ASN A 227 19.92 15.18 6.20
C ASN A 227 19.57 13.78 5.68
N LEU A 228 18.37 13.28 5.94
CA LEU A 228 17.95 11.96 5.49
C LEU A 228 17.25 12.02 4.12
N ARG A 229 16.56 13.13 3.84
CA ARG A 229 15.91 13.35 2.55
C ARG A 229 15.92 14.85 2.21
N SER A 230 16.93 15.29 1.50
CA SER A 230 17.07 16.69 1.09
C SER A 230 16.08 17.09 -0.01
N GLY A 231 15.83 18.38 -0.12
CA GLY A 231 14.94 19.03 -1.08
C GLY A 231 13.94 19.94 -0.38
N THR A 232 13.51 21.00 -1.05
CA THR A 232 12.54 21.97 -0.50
C THR A 232 11.31 21.26 0.04
N THR A 233 10.94 21.56 1.28
CA THR A 233 9.81 20.95 1.99
C THR A 233 8.50 21.17 1.24
N ASN A 234 7.80 20.12 0.91
CA ASN A 234 6.50 20.17 0.22
C ASN A 234 5.37 20.50 1.22
N VAL A 235 5.41 21.73 1.76
CA VAL A 235 4.46 22.18 2.79
C VAL A 235 3.01 21.95 2.39
N PRO A 236 2.55 22.36 1.18
CA PRO A 236 1.15 22.18 0.81
C PRO A 236 0.67 20.73 0.92
N SER A 237 1.47 19.78 0.44
CA SER A 237 1.08 18.37 0.47
C SER A 237 1.20 17.75 1.86
N ILE A 238 2.15 18.20 2.71
CA ILE A 238 2.27 17.78 4.10
C ILE A 238 1.03 18.19 4.89
N MET A 239 0.62 19.45 4.77
CA MET A 239 -0.56 19.98 5.47
C MET A 239 -1.86 19.32 4.98
N ALA A 240 -1.97 19.06 3.69
CA ALA A 240 -3.10 18.31 3.13
C ALA A 240 -3.14 16.85 3.62
N LEU A 241 -1.98 16.20 3.73
CA LEU A 241 -1.86 14.85 4.28
C LEU A 241 -2.29 14.81 5.75
N ASP A 242 -1.88 15.77 6.55
CA ASP A 242 -2.24 15.89 7.97
C ASP A 242 -3.77 16.03 8.15
N VAL A 243 -4.41 16.93 7.39
CA VAL A 243 -5.87 17.08 7.40
C VAL A 243 -6.56 15.79 7.02
N SER A 244 -6.12 15.16 5.96
CA SER A 244 -6.70 13.90 5.49
C SER A 244 -6.53 12.76 6.51
N ALA A 245 -5.35 12.66 7.12
CA ALA A 245 -5.05 11.69 8.18
C ALA A 245 -5.94 11.90 9.41
N LYS A 246 -6.16 13.16 9.82
CA LYS A 246 -7.08 13.49 10.91
C LYS A 246 -8.51 13.07 10.60
N LEU A 247 -9.02 13.41 9.41
CA LEU A 247 -10.36 13.02 8.97
C LEU A 247 -10.53 11.48 8.89
N TRP A 248 -9.48 10.77 8.53
CA TRP A 248 -9.47 9.31 8.57
C TRP A 248 -9.57 8.78 10.00
N THR A 249 -8.80 9.34 10.92
CA THR A 249 -8.75 8.90 12.31
C THR A 249 -10.07 9.20 13.05
N ASP A 250 -10.60 10.40 12.86
CA ASP A 250 -11.84 10.85 13.49
C ASP A 250 -13.06 9.99 13.08
N ASN A 251 -13.05 9.46 11.83
CA ASN A 251 -14.18 8.71 11.27
C ASN A 251 -13.80 7.25 10.93
N ARG A 252 -12.70 6.71 11.47
CA ARG A 252 -12.15 5.41 11.07
C ARG A 252 -13.14 4.26 11.17
N THR A 253 -13.82 4.15 12.30
CA THR A 253 -14.78 3.07 12.57
C THR A 253 -15.92 3.12 11.57
N GLU A 254 -16.58 4.26 11.42
CA GLU A 254 -17.69 4.45 10.49
C GLU A 254 -17.29 4.14 9.04
N ARG A 255 -16.12 4.63 8.62
CA ARG A 255 -15.59 4.39 7.26
C ARG A 255 -15.33 2.92 6.99
N LEU A 256 -14.71 2.21 7.94
CA LEU A 256 -14.42 0.78 7.79
C LEU A 256 -15.71 -0.05 7.83
N GLU A 257 -16.67 0.27 8.68
CA GLU A 257 -17.98 -0.37 8.72
C GLU A 257 -18.75 -0.16 7.41
N ASN A 258 -18.74 1.06 6.87
CA ASN A 258 -19.35 1.33 5.56
C ASN A 258 -18.71 0.48 4.45
N MET A 259 -17.38 0.49 4.35
CA MET A 259 -16.67 -0.34 3.36
C MET A 259 -16.96 -1.83 3.54
N THR A 260 -17.14 -2.30 4.78
CA THR A 260 -17.54 -3.67 5.09
C THR A 260 -18.91 -3.97 4.50
N ARG A 261 -19.92 -3.11 4.73
CA ARG A 261 -21.27 -3.28 4.17
C ARG A 261 -21.24 -3.34 2.64
N VAL A 262 -20.55 -2.38 2.01
CA VAL A 262 -20.42 -2.32 0.54
C VAL A 262 -19.75 -3.58 -0.02
N LYS A 263 -18.64 -4.01 0.58
CA LYS A 263 -17.91 -5.23 0.22
C LYS A 263 -18.79 -6.47 0.33
N HIS A 264 -19.48 -6.63 1.45
CA HIS A 264 -20.37 -7.77 1.69
C HIS A 264 -21.57 -7.76 0.75
N ARG A 265 -22.15 -6.57 0.49
CA ARG A 265 -23.27 -6.42 -0.45
C ARG A 265 -22.86 -6.84 -1.86
N LEU A 266 -21.74 -6.35 -2.34
CA LEU A 266 -21.20 -6.73 -3.65
C LEU A 266 -20.91 -8.24 -3.71
N TYR A 267 -20.21 -8.79 -2.72
CA TYR A 267 -19.87 -10.21 -2.70
C TYR A 267 -21.12 -11.11 -2.65
N SER A 268 -22.12 -10.77 -1.82
CA SER A 268 -23.39 -11.51 -1.72
C SER A 268 -24.12 -11.56 -3.06
N ASN A 269 -24.17 -10.46 -3.80
CA ASN A 269 -24.78 -10.41 -5.11
C ASN A 269 -23.98 -11.21 -6.14
N LEU A 270 -22.67 -11.05 -6.17
CA LEU A 270 -21.81 -11.76 -7.12
C LEU A 270 -21.76 -13.27 -6.85
N SER A 271 -21.88 -13.72 -5.59
CA SER A 271 -21.84 -15.14 -5.22
C SER A 271 -22.99 -15.97 -5.83
N ARG A 272 -24.05 -15.33 -6.30
CA ARG A 272 -25.16 -15.93 -7.03
C ARG A 272 -24.84 -16.24 -8.50
N ILE A 273 -23.79 -15.59 -9.03
CA ILE A 273 -23.34 -15.80 -10.40
C ILE A 273 -22.51 -17.08 -10.46
N LYS A 274 -22.79 -17.93 -11.44
CA LYS A 274 -22.03 -19.18 -11.65
C LYS A 274 -20.58 -18.88 -12.06
N ASP A 275 -19.69 -19.81 -11.74
CA ASP A 275 -18.29 -19.79 -12.19
C ASP A 275 -17.52 -18.54 -11.73
N ILE A 276 -17.69 -18.17 -10.45
CA ILE A 276 -16.84 -17.21 -9.78
C ILE A 276 -16.01 -17.88 -8.68
N LYS A 277 -14.87 -17.29 -8.35
CA LYS A 277 -13.98 -17.71 -7.25
C LYS A 277 -13.44 -16.52 -6.50
N LEU A 278 -13.57 -16.53 -5.18
CA LEU A 278 -12.90 -15.57 -4.30
C LEU A 278 -11.39 -15.85 -4.30
N ASN A 279 -10.56 -14.80 -4.43
CA ASN A 279 -9.11 -14.87 -4.34
C ASN A 279 -8.62 -14.18 -3.06
N GLY A 280 -7.80 -14.90 -2.30
CA GLY A 280 -7.30 -14.41 -1.01
C GLY A 280 -8.00 -15.01 0.19
N PRO A 281 -8.00 -14.31 1.34
CA PRO A 281 -8.68 -14.75 2.56
C PRO A 281 -10.20 -14.79 2.37
N GLU A 282 -10.88 -15.48 3.30
CA GLU A 282 -12.35 -15.42 3.37
C GLU A 282 -12.82 -13.97 3.58
N ILE A 283 -14.08 -13.72 3.23
CA ILE A 283 -14.63 -12.36 3.16
C ILE A 283 -14.45 -11.56 4.46
N ASN A 284 -14.55 -12.23 5.61
CA ASN A 284 -14.44 -11.63 6.94
C ASN A 284 -12.97 -11.53 7.42
N ASP A 285 -12.05 -12.27 6.82
CA ASP A 285 -10.64 -12.35 7.25
C ASP A 285 -9.72 -11.40 6.46
N SER A 286 -10.29 -10.68 5.48
CA SER A 286 -9.58 -9.69 4.69
C SER A 286 -10.02 -8.27 5.02
N VAL A 287 -9.18 -7.28 4.70
CA VAL A 287 -9.54 -5.87 4.91
C VAL A 287 -10.85 -5.49 4.22
N PRO A 288 -11.66 -4.58 4.80
CA PRO A 288 -12.98 -4.24 4.26
C PRO A 288 -12.93 -3.49 2.92
N TYR A 289 -11.80 -2.91 2.57
CA TYR A 289 -11.66 -2.05 1.40
C TYR A 289 -11.07 -2.74 0.16
N ILE A 290 -10.85 -4.08 0.18
CA ILE A 290 -10.34 -4.85 -0.97
C ILE A 290 -11.12 -6.15 -1.12
N LEU A 291 -11.51 -6.47 -2.36
CA LEU A 291 -12.14 -7.72 -2.77
C LEU A 291 -11.55 -8.15 -4.11
N ASN A 292 -11.12 -9.40 -4.23
CA ASN A 292 -10.61 -9.94 -5.49
C ASN A 292 -11.41 -11.18 -5.89
N ILE A 293 -12.01 -11.15 -7.07
CA ILE A 293 -12.87 -12.24 -7.59
C ILE A 293 -12.41 -12.61 -9.00
N SER A 294 -12.29 -13.91 -9.25
CA SER A 294 -12.11 -14.43 -10.60
C SER A 294 -13.43 -14.82 -11.20
N PHE A 295 -13.66 -14.38 -12.43
CA PHE A 295 -14.82 -14.72 -13.27
C PHE A 295 -14.36 -15.72 -14.33
N LEU A 296 -14.59 -17.02 -14.07
CA LEU A 296 -14.11 -18.07 -14.96
C LEU A 296 -14.78 -17.99 -16.34
N GLY A 297 -14.00 -18.27 -17.36
CA GLY A 297 -14.46 -18.26 -18.75
C GLY A 297 -14.51 -16.89 -19.42
N VAL A 298 -14.00 -15.82 -18.74
CA VAL A 298 -13.87 -14.48 -19.31
C VAL A 298 -12.50 -13.93 -18.94
N ARG A 299 -11.83 -13.28 -19.88
CA ARG A 299 -10.58 -12.57 -19.59
C ARG A 299 -10.89 -11.29 -18.80
N GLY A 300 -10.19 -11.08 -17.69
CA GLY A 300 -10.37 -9.90 -16.82
C GLY A 300 -10.20 -8.58 -17.55
N GLU A 301 -9.24 -8.47 -18.48
CA GLU A 301 -9.05 -7.27 -19.31
C GLU A 301 -10.30 -6.96 -20.17
N VAL A 302 -10.91 -8.00 -20.77
CA VAL A 302 -12.13 -7.83 -21.58
C VAL A 302 -13.30 -7.42 -20.71
N LEU A 303 -13.45 -8.05 -19.53
CA LEU A 303 -14.48 -7.69 -18.57
C LEU A 303 -14.28 -6.26 -18.06
N LEU A 304 -13.05 -5.87 -17.72
CA LEU A 304 -12.71 -4.51 -17.28
C LEU A 304 -13.14 -3.46 -18.29
N HIS A 305 -12.83 -3.64 -19.58
CA HIS A 305 -13.25 -2.70 -20.64
C HIS A 305 -14.76 -2.64 -20.77
N SER A 306 -15.47 -3.79 -20.75
CA SER A 306 -16.93 -3.82 -20.79
C SER A 306 -17.58 -3.10 -19.59
N LEU A 307 -16.96 -3.18 -18.40
CA LEU A 307 -17.44 -2.50 -17.19
C LEU A 307 -17.14 -1.00 -17.25
N MET A 308 -15.96 -0.61 -17.76
CA MET A 308 -15.57 0.77 -17.96
C MET A 308 -16.54 1.50 -18.90
N ASP A 309 -16.95 0.86 -20.00
CA ASP A 309 -17.93 1.42 -20.96
C ASP A 309 -19.31 1.63 -20.30
N LYS A 310 -19.65 0.86 -19.27
CA LYS A 310 -20.86 1.03 -18.46
C LYS A 310 -20.69 2.02 -17.29
N GLY A 311 -19.47 2.58 -17.08
CA GLY A 311 -19.18 3.53 -16.02
C GLY A 311 -18.79 2.91 -14.68
N LEU A 312 -18.38 1.61 -14.64
CA LEU A 312 -17.83 0.96 -13.47
C LEU A 312 -16.30 0.81 -13.63
N LEU A 313 -15.54 1.48 -12.77
CA LEU A 313 -14.08 1.48 -12.78
C LEU A 313 -13.53 0.51 -11.73
N VAL A 314 -12.83 -0.52 -12.19
CA VAL A 314 -12.21 -1.61 -11.39
C VAL A 314 -10.78 -1.87 -11.89
N SER A 315 -10.08 -2.84 -11.31
CA SER A 315 -8.72 -3.20 -11.74
C SER A 315 -8.57 -4.71 -11.96
N THR A 316 -7.68 -5.09 -12.87
CA THR A 316 -7.24 -6.48 -13.04
C THR A 316 -6.06 -6.86 -12.13
N GLY A 317 -5.61 -5.95 -11.24
CA GLY A 317 -4.39 -6.17 -10.45
C GLY A 317 -3.09 -6.09 -11.26
N SER A 318 -3.17 -6.32 -12.56
CA SER A 318 -2.05 -6.28 -13.50
C SER A 318 -1.88 -4.92 -14.21
N ALA A 319 -2.52 -3.85 -13.75
CA ALA A 319 -2.45 -2.54 -14.40
C ALA A 319 -1.01 -2.01 -14.56
N CYS A 320 -0.09 -2.38 -13.66
CA CYS A 320 1.35 -2.13 -13.82
C CYS A 320 2.02 -3.14 -14.78
N ALA A 321 1.44 -4.32 -14.98
CA ALA A 321 1.93 -5.36 -15.90
C ALA A 321 1.34 -5.25 -17.31
N ALA A 322 0.44 -4.31 -17.57
CA ALA A 322 -0.15 -4.07 -18.91
C ALA A 322 0.91 -3.75 -19.99
N ARG A 323 2.13 -3.33 -19.58
CA ARG A 323 3.31 -3.22 -20.46
C ARG A 323 4.07 -4.54 -20.69
N ASN A 324 3.94 -5.49 -19.77
CA ASN A 324 4.52 -6.83 -19.90
C ASN A 324 3.36 -7.81 -19.93
N ARG A 325 3.17 -8.55 -21.03
CA ARG A 325 2.18 -9.65 -21.20
C ARG A 325 2.40 -10.81 -20.21
N GLY A 326 2.64 -10.48 -18.93
CA GLY A 326 3.06 -11.39 -17.87
C GLY A 326 1.92 -11.78 -16.94
N LYS A 327 2.05 -12.97 -16.37
CA LYS A 327 1.15 -13.51 -15.34
C LYS A 327 1.18 -12.61 -14.10
N ASN A 328 0.04 -12.45 -13.42
CA ASN A 328 -0.02 -11.73 -12.14
C ASN A 328 0.83 -12.47 -11.09
N ARG A 329 1.95 -11.88 -10.69
CA ARG A 329 2.93 -12.48 -9.78
C ARG A 329 2.31 -12.82 -8.41
N ILE A 330 1.44 -11.97 -7.88
CA ILE A 330 0.80 -12.15 -6.58
C ILE A 330 -0.11 -13.36 -6.61
N LEU A 331 -1.02 -13.43 -7.59
CA LEU A 331 -1.92 -14.57 -7.73
C LEU A 331 -1.14 -15.86 -8.03
N THR A 332 -0.08 -15.80 -8.85
CA THR A 332 0.80 -16.95 -9.09
C THR A 332 1.46 -17.45 -7.82
N ALA A 333 1.96 -16.56 -6.97
CA ALA A 333 2.57 -16.91 -5.68
C ALA A 333 1.59 -17.61 -4.73
N MET A 334 0.30 -17.29 -4.85
CA MET A 334 -0.80 -17.90 -4.10
C MET A 334 -1.30 -19.23 -4.70
N GLY A 335 -0.68 -19.70 -5.81
CA GLY A 335 -1.11 -20.90 -6.53
C GLY A 335 -2.34 -20.69 -7.44
N ILE A 336 -2.71 -19.44 -7.71
CA ILE A 336 -3.82 -19.09 -8.60
C ILE A 336 -3.28 -18.90 -10.01
N THR A 337 -3.66 -19.79 -10.94
CA THR A 337 -3.14 -19.83 -12.31
C THR A 337 -4.25 -20.10 -13.32
N GLY A 338 -3.91 -20.04 -14.64
CA GLY A 338 -4.84 -20.32 -15.74
C GLY A 338 -6.09 -19.44 -15.75
N ASP A 339 -7.23 -19.98 -16.16
CA ASP A 339 -8.50 -19.27 -16.28
C ASP A 339 -8.88 -18.47 -15.02
N ARG A 340 -8.50 -18.99 -13.83
CA ARG A 340 -8.77 -18.29 -12.56
C ARG A 340 -7.96 -17.01 -12.44
N GLN A 341 -6.67 -17.04 -12.82
CA GLN A 341 -5.82 -15.85 -12.83
C GLN A 341 -6.26 -14.88 -13.93
N ASP A 342 -6.54 -15.40 -15.11
CA ASP A 342 -6.89 -14.60 -16.29
C ASP A 342 -8.21 -13.84 -16.12
N GLY A 343 -9.16 -14.40 -15.35
CA GLY A 343 -10.46 -13.78 -15.06
C GLY A 343 -10.51 -12.95 -13.79
N ALA A 344 -9.37 -12.67 -13.14
CA ALA A 344 -9.34 -11.96 -11.86
C ALA A 344 -9.62 -10.46 -12.01
N ILE A 345 -10.52 -9.95 -11.19
CA ILE A 345 -10.85 -8.52 -11.03
C ILE A 345 -10.72 -8.15 -9.56
N ARG A 346 -10.01 -7.05 -9.29
CA ARG A 346 -9.94 -6.43 -7.98
C ARG A 346 -10.95 -5.29 -7.90
N PHE A 347 -11.76 -5.31 -6.87
CA PHE A 347 -12.62 -4.20 -6.43
C PHE A 347 -11.98 -3.60 -5.18
N SER A 348 -11.93 -2.27 -5.10
CA SER A 348 -11.44 -1.61 -3.89
C SER A 348 -12.25 -0.38 -3.57
N PHE A 349 -12.74 -0.35 -2.34
CA PHE A 349 -13.76 0.57 -1.86
C PHE A 349 -13.13 1.76 -1.14
N GLY A 350 -13.77 2.92 -1.30
CA GLY A 350 -13.52 4.13 -0.56
C GLY A 350 -14.64 4.45 0.42
N ALA A 351 -14.41 5.40 1.33
CA ALA A 351 -15.38 5.78 2.36
C ALA A 351 -16.71 6.34 1.79
N GLY A 352 -16.71 6.85 0.57
CA GLY A 352 -17.90 7.41 -0.08
C GLY A 352 -18.67 6.41 -0.96
N ASN A 353 -18.24 5.15 -1.05
CA ASN A 353 -19.00 4.15 -1.81
C ASN A 353 -20.24 3.69 -1.03
N THR A 354 -21.30 3.29 -1.74
CA THR A 354 -22.59 2.92 -1.16
C THR A 354 -23.01 1.49 -1.51
N GLU A 355 -23.97 0.93 -0.77
CA GLU A 355 -24.55 -0.39 -1.06
C GLU A 355 -25.35 -0.38 -2.37
N GLU A 356 -25.97 0.75 -2.74
CA GLU A 356 -26.66 0.93 -4.02
C GLU A 356 -25.68 0.89 -5.21
N GLU A 357 -24.47 1.45 -5.02
CA GLU A 357 -23.39 1.31 -6.00
C GLU A 357 -22.96 -0.17 -6.14
N ALA A 358 -22.93 -0.92 -5.04
CA ALA A 358 -22.59 -2.35 -5.07
C ALA A 358 -23.67 -3.17 -5.80
N ASP A 359 -24.96 -2.86 -5.60
CA ASP A 359 -26.07 -3.49 -6.33
C ASP A 359 -25.98 -3.21 -7.83
N THR A 360 -25.79 -1.94 -8.18
CA THR A 360 -25.65 -1.52 -9.57
C THR A 360 -24.44 -2.14 -10.25
N ALA A 361 -23.30 -2.20 -9.55
CA ALA A 361 -22.08 -2.83 -10.06
C ALA A 361 -22.28 -4.33 -10.29
N ALA A 362 -22.97 -5.03 -9.38
CA ALA A 362 -23.26 -6.46 -9.54
C ALA A 362 -24.13 -6.72 -10.78
N GLN A 363 -25.16 -5.89 -11.05
CA GLN A 363 -25.99 -6.01 -12.25
C GLN A 363 -25.17 -5.75 -13.52
N MET A 364 -24.32 -4.71 -13.54
CA MET A 364 -23.43 -4.41 -14.69
C MET A 364 -22.49 -5.59 -14.99
N ILE A 365 -21.97 -6.25 -13.92
CA ILE A 365 -21.10 -7.41 -14.05
C ILE A 365 -21.89 -8.61 -14.62
N GLU A 366 -23.06 -8.90 -14.09
CA GLU A 366 -23.90 -10.02 -14.54
C GLU A 366 -24.27 -9.88 -16.03
N ASP A 367 -24.70 -8.69 -16.44
CA ASP A 367 -25.03 -8.38 -17.84
C ASP A 367 -23.80 -8.55 -18.76
N SER A 368 -22.65 -8.05 -18.34
CA SER A 368 -21.39 -8.19 -19.09
C SER A 368 -20.96 -9.63 -19.23
N LEU A 369 -21.03 -10.41 -18.15
CA LEU A 369 -20.69 -11.83 -18.17
C LEU A 369 -21.65 -12.63 -19.05
N SER A 370 -22.95 -12.33 -19.02
CA SER A 370 -23.97 -12.96 -19.85
C SER A 370 -23.68 -12.78 -21.34
N LEU A 371 -23.16 -11.60 -21.72
CA LEU A 371 -22.75 -11.32 -23.10
C LEU A 371 -21.42 -12.02 -23.44
N LEU A 372 -20.38 -11.79 -22.64
CA LEU A 372 -19.00 -12.22 -22.92
C LEU A 372 -18.84 -13.73 -22.94
N ARG A 373 -19.56 -14.48 -22.07
CA ARG A 373 -19.52 -15.93 -22.02
C ARG A 373 -20.12 -16.62 -23.25
N ARG A 374 -20.98 -15.92 -24.03
CA ARG A 374 -21.51 -16.45 -25.31
C ARG A 374 -20.44 -16.55 -26.39
N PHE A 375 -19.39 -15.73 -26.32
CA PHE A 375 -18.29 -15.72 -27.27
C PHE A 375 -17.12 -16.63 -26.88
N ARG A 376 -17.27 -17.44 -25.83
CA ARG A 376 -16.26 -18.43 -25.46
C ARG A 376 -16.14 -19.44 -26.61
N ARG A 377 -15.03 -19.41 -27.37
CA ARG A 377 -14.75 -20.49 -28.33
C ARG A 377 -14.61 -21.80 -27.56
N ARG A 378 -15.36 -22.81 -28.01
CA ARG A 378 -15.24 -24.21 -27.56
C ARG A 378 -13.87 -24.78 -27.88
#